data_30bfd5866ff8e794ccf181bd903ed796
#
_entry.id   30bfd5866ff8e794ccf181bd903ed796
#
_cell.length_a   1.000
_cell.length_b   1.000
_cell.length_c   1.000
_cell.angle_alpha   90.00
_cell.angle_beta   90.00
_cell.angle_gamma   90.00
#
_symmetry.space_group_name_H-M   'P 1'
#
loop_
_entity.id
_entity.type
_entity.pdbx_description
1 polymer ?
#
loop_
_entity_poly.entity_id
_entity_poly.type
_entity_poly.pdbx_seq_one_letter_code
_entity_poly.pdbx_strand_id
1 'polypeptide(L)'
;MTRSANHYDVIIIGVGGMGSAATYHLSKRGHDVLGLEQFDIPHENGFNHGVTRIIRKAYLEDPEYVPLVHRAYENWRTLQEENGRKLLHLHGSVTAGRPDERNFNGTIGVCEEHDLPFEVLRSDELSARFPGYQLPDGFKGVYQPDGGFLASDRCLVAHVEKAFNNGGEIHAREWVRDWDATSSGIRVESEDDVYTADRLVISAGPWAQELVEKLQANATPERQVLGWLPPDEPPNFIPERFPVFTVTLDGEPFYGLPTVEVPGFKIGRHHHLEQETTPATLDETPRPEDERPLRDAAEEYFPGNAGPTMRLTTCL
;
A
#
# COMPACT_ATOMS: atom_id res chain seq x y z
N MET A 1 -8.36 14.32 -37.70
CA MET A 1 -9.22 15.21 -36.89
C MET A 1 -8.30 15.99 -35.99
N THR A 2 -8.31 17.31 -36.06
CA THR A 2 -7.55 18.17 -35.16
C THR A 2 -8.18 18.02 -33.76
N ARG A 3 -7.40 17.54 -32.78
CA ARG A 3 -7.78 17.43 -31.38
C ARG A 3 -8.25 18.81 -30.87
N SER A 4 -9.38 18.88 -30.15
CA SER A 4 -9.67 20.03 -29.30
C SER A 4 -8.57 20.08 -28.24
N ALA A 5 -7.99 21.22 -27.93
CA ALA A 5 -6.77 21.35 -27.16
C ALA A 5 -6.83 20.70 -25.76
N ASN A 6 -8.04 20.42 -25.19
CA ASN A 6 -8.24 19.90 -23.84
C ASN A 6 -9.27 18.73 -23.82
N HIS A 7 -9.25 17.85 -24.83
CA HIS A 7 -10.15 16.68 -24.86
C HIS A 7 -9.36 15.37 -24.89
N TYR A 8 -9.72 14.42 -24.03
CA TYR A 8 -9.04 13.13 -23.81
C TYR A 8 -10.02 11.96 -23.92
N ASP A 9 -9.51 10.75 -24.15
CA ASP A 9 -10.35 9.54 -24.04
C ASP A 9 -10.72 9.29 -22.58
N VAL A 10 -9.74 9.52 -21.66
CA VAL A 10 -9.91 9.30 -20.22
C VAL A 10 -9.19 10.37 -19.41
N ILE A 11 -9.89 10.95 -18.43
CA ILE A 11 -9.26 11.72 -17.36
C ILE A 11 -9.21 10.88 -16.09
N ILE A 12 -8.08 10.95 -15.37
CA ILE A 12 -7.86 10.27 -14.07
C ILE A 12 -7.62 11.34 -13.02
N ILE A 13 -8.49 11.41 -12.00
CA ILE A 13 -8.33 12.30 -10.86
C ILE A 13 -7.62 11.54 -9.72
N GLY A 14 -6.43 12.01 -9.34
CA GLY A 14 -5.52 11.38 -8.40
C GLY A 14 -4.56 10.40 -9.05
N VAL A 15 -3.25 10.73 -9.08
CA VAL A 15 -2.17 9.93 -9.68
C VAL A 15 -1.31 9.26 -8.58
N GLY A 16 -1.96 8.85 -7.50
CA GLY A 16 -1.36 8.03 -6.44
C GLY A 16 -1.17 6.57 -6.87
N GLY A 17 -1.15 5.64 -5.90
CA GLY A 17 -0.88 4.22 -6.16
C GLY A 17 -1.80 3.58 -7.20
N MET A 18 -3.10 3.90 -7.20
CA MET A 18 -4.07 3.35 -8.15
C MET A 18 -4.10 4.13 -9.47
N GLY A 19 -4.11 5.47 -9.38
CA GLY A 19 -4.23 6.30 -10.58
C GLY A 19 -2.99 6.26 -11.47
N SER A 20 -1.79 6.18 -10.92
CA SER A 20 -0.57 6.00 -11.71
C SER A 20 -0.58 4.70 -12.53
N ALA A 21 -1.06 3.61 -11.91
CA ALA A 21 -1.23 2.32 -12.61
C ALA A 21 -2.30 2.41 -13.70
N ALA A 22 -3.44 3.07 -13.43
CA ALA A 22 -4.49 3.28 -14.41
C ALA A 22 -3.99 4.11 -15.59
N THR A 23 -3.27 5.20 -15.35
CA THR A 23 -2.67 6.05 -16.39
C THR A 23 -1.71 5.26 -17.27
N TYR A 24 -0.81 4.47 -16.65
CA TYR A 24 0.11 3.61 -17.38
C TYR A 24 -0.61 2.57 -18.25
N HIS A 25 -1.54 1.82 -17.68
CA HIS A 25 -2.20 0.74 -18.40
C HIS A 25 -3.12 1.23 -19.51
N LEU A 26 -3.75 2.39 -19.35
CA LEU A 26 -4.61 3.00 -20.40
C LEU A 26 -3.76 3.59 -21.52
N SER A 27 -2.71 4.36 -21.20
CA SER A 27 -1.79 4.89 -22.21
C SER A 27 -1.09 3.78 -23.00
N LYS A 28 -0.68 2.70 -22.33
CA LYS A 28 -0.10 1.50 -22.97
C LYS A 28 -1.06 0.82 -23.98
N ARG A 29 -2.36 0.94 -23.75
CA ARG A 29 -3.40 0.46 -24.68
C ARG A 29 -3.72 1.44 -25.79
N GLY A 30 -3.05 2.58 -25.87
CA GLY A 30 -3.20 3.58 -26.91
C GLY A 30 -4.33 4.58 -26.67
N HIS A 31 -4.88 4.65 -25.45
CA HIS A 31 -5.82 5.69 -25.09
C HIS A 31 -5.08 7.01 -24.83
N ASP A 32 -5.75 8.09 -25.17
CA ASP A 32 -5.34 9.44 -24.85
C ASP A 32 -5.76 9.76 -23.41
N VAL A 33 -4.79 9.84 -22.49
CA VAL A 33 -5.04 9.88 -21.03
C VAL A 33 -4.42 11.12 -20.42
N LEU A 34 -5.23 11.83 -19.61
CA LEU A 34 -4.77 12.89 -18.71
C LEU A 34 -4.89 12.42 -17.25
N GLY A 35 -3.81 12.47 -16.51
CA GLY A 35 -3.78 12.31 -15.04
C GLY A 35 -3.65 13.66 -14.37
N LEU A 36 -4.53 13.97 -13.41
CA LEU A 36 -4.50 15.19 -12.60
C LEU A 36 -4.20 14.83 -11.14
N GLU A 37 -3.15 15.40 -10.57
CA GLU A 37 -2.71 15.18 -9.20
C GLU A 37 -2.57 16.52 -8.47
N GLN A 38 -3.19 16.63 -7.29
CA GLN A 38 -3.15 17.88 -6.51
C GLN A 38 -1.80 18.16 -5.84
N PHE A 39 -0.97 17.12 -5.66
CA PHE A 39 0.32 17.21 -4.98
C PHE A 39 1.49 16.98 -5.94
N ASP A 40 2.70 16.97 -5.38
CA ASP A 40 3.90 16.48 -6.07
C ASP A 40 3.80 14.98 -6.36
N ILE A 41 4.54 14.47 -7.34
CA ILE A 41 4.62 13.05 -7.65
C ILE A 41 6.10 12.60 -7.55
N PRO A 42 6.43 11.69 -6.60
CA PRO A 42 5.59 11.11 -5.53
C PRO A 42 5.38 12.07 -4.36
N HIS A 43 4.38 11.77 -3.52
CA HIS A 43 4.09 12.50 -2.28
C HIS A 43 3.76 11.53 -1.13
N GLU A 44 3.79 12.02 0.12
CA GLU A 44 3.54 11.22 1.32
C GLU A 44 2.08 11.27 1.83
N ASN A 45 1.21 12.04 1.18
CA ASN A 45 -0.18 12.26 1.61
C ASN A 45 -1.13 11.10 1.26
N GLY A 46 -0.72 10.20 0.37
CA GLY A 46 -1.53 9.07 -0.08
C GLY A 46 -1.14 7.75 0.58
N PHE A 47 -1.96 6.73 0.38
CA PHE A 47 -1.76 5.40 0.96
C PHE A 47 -0.46 4.70 0.51
N ASN A 48 0.17 5.13 -0.57
CA ASN A 48 1.45 4.59 -1.06
C ASN A 48 2.69 5.11 -0.32
N HIS A 49 2.53 6.04 0.65
CA HIS A 49 3.63 6.57 1.45
C HIS A 49 4.37 5.47 2.25
N GLY A 50 5.53 5.80 2.82
CA GLY A 50 6.27 4.92 3.72
C GLY A 50 7.16 3.91 3.02
N VAL A 51 7.63 4.19 1.80
CA VAL A 51 8.69 3.51 1.05
C VAL A 51 8.34 2.11 0.54
N THR A 52 7.63 1.30 1.33
CA THR A 52 7.32 -0.10 1.02
C THR A 52 5.87 -0.45 1.32
N ARG A 53 5.31 -1.43 0.58
CA ARG A 53 3.98 -2.01 0.82
C ARG A 53 4.04 -3.53 0.75
N ILE A 54 3.39 -4.20 1.71
CA ILE A 54 3.26 -5.67 1.70
C ILE A 54 2.51 -6.10 0.44
N ILE A 55 3.01 -7.17 -0.17
CA ILE A 55 2.31 -7.93 -1.19
C ILE A 55 2.32 -9.41 -0.80
N ARG A 56 1.17 -10.07 -0.87
CA ARG A 56 0.99 -11.50 -0.58
C ARG A 56 -0.09 -12.05 -1.49
N LYS A 57 -0.22 -13.38 -1.59
CA LYS A 57 -1.26 -13.99 -2.43
C LYS A 57 -2.52 -14.33 -1.65
N ALA A 58 -2.41 -14.82 -0.42
CA ALA A 58 -3.58 -15.12 0.40
C ALA A 58 -4.14 -13.86 1.06
N TYR A 59 -5.26 -13.38 0.55
CA TYR A 59 -6.07 -12.32 1.13
C TYR A 59 -7.33 -12.96 1.72
N LEU A 60 -7.38 -13.02 3.06
CA LEU A 60 -8.47 -13.66 3.80
C LEU A 60 -9.78 -12.85 3.78
N GLU A 61 -9.69 -11.60 3.39
CA GLU A 61 -10.82 -10.68 3.29
C GLU A 61 -11.84 -11.19 2.26
N ASP A 62 -11.36 -11.67 1.12
CA ASP A 62 -12.17 -12.29 0.10
C ASP A 62 -11.29 -13.18 -0.81
N PRO A 63 -11.55 -14.50 -0.92
CA PRO A 63 -10.83 -15.41 -1.82
C PRO A 63 -10.85 -14.97 -3.29
N GLU A 64 -11.88 -14.24 -3.74
CA GLU A 64 -11.95 -13.71 -5.10
C GLU A 64 -10.85 -12.69 -5.43
N TYR A 65 -10.13 -12.16 -4.43
CA TYR A 65 -8.93 -11.35 -4.66
C TYR A 65 -7.75 -12.14 -5.24
N VAL A 66 -7.67 -13.46 -5.01
CA VAL A 66 -6.51 -14.27 -5.45
C VAL A 66 -6.26 -14.17 -6.97
N PRO A 67 -7.25 -14.30 -7.87
CA PRO A 67 -7.04 -14.10 -9.31
C PRO A 67 -6.54 -12.70 -9.66
N LEU A 68 -7.06 -11.67 -8.99
CA LEU A 68 -6.61 -10.28 -9.18
C LEU A 68 -5.16 -10.09 -8.72
N VAL A 69 -4.79 -10.70 -7.59
CA VAL A 69 -3.42 -10.66 -7.07
C VAL A 69 -2.46 -11.41 -7.99
N HIS A 70 -2.81 -12.57 -8.53
CA HIS A 70 -2.00 -13.25 -9.53
C HIS A 70 -1.72 -12.34 -10.73
N ARG A 71 -2.75 -11.66 -11.24
CA ARG A 71 -2.58 -10.67 -12.31
C ARG A 71 -1.70 -9.49 -11.89
N ALA A 72 -1.82 -9.03 -10.64
CA ALA A 72 -0.96 -7.97 -10.12
C ALA A 72 0.52 -8.38 -10.10
N TYR A 73 0.85 -9.61 -9.68
CA TYR A 73 2.22 -10.12 -9.73
C TYR A 73 2.80 -10.17 -11.15
N GLU A 74 1.99 -10.57 -12.15
CA GLU A 74 2.40 -10.52 -13.55
C GLU A 74 2.68 -9.08 -14.01
N ASN A 75 1.77 -8.15 -13.68
CA ASN A 75 1.91 -6.75 -14.03
C ASN A 75 3.16 -6.12 -13.38
N TRP A 76 3.44 -6.42 -12.11
CA TRP A 76 4.64 -5.93 -11.42
C TRP A 76 5.93 -6.47 -12.04
N ARG A 77 5.99 -7.76 -12.43
CA ARG A 77 7.14 -8.31 -13.15
C ARG A 77 7.34 -7.63 -14.50
N THR A 78 6.25 -7.46 -15.26
CA THR A 78 6.30 -6.76 -16.55
C THR A 78 6.79 -5.32 -16.40
N LEU A 79 6.25 -4.56 -15.44
CA LEU A 79 6.67 -3.18 -15.21
C LEU A 79 8.14 -3.11 -14.77
N GLN A 80 8.59 -4.02 -13.92
CA GLN A 80 9.98 -4.13 -13.47
C GLN A 80 10.92 -4.39 -14.64
N GLU A 81 10.58 -5.33 -15.54
CA GLU A 81 11.35 -5.63 -16.75
C GLU A 81 11.40 -4.43 -17.70
N GLU A 82 10.26 -3.80 -17.96
CA GLU A 82 10.19 -2.61 -18.82
C GLU A 82 10.95 -1.41 -18.28
N ASN A 83 10.96 -1.24 -16.96
CA ASN A 83 11.59 -0.08 -16.30
C ASN A 83 13.07 -0.33 -15.98
N GLY A 84 13.50 -1.59 -15.85
CA GLY A 84 14.86 -1.97 -15.49
C GLY A 84 15.22 -1.76 -14.02
N ARG A 85 14.24 -1.45 -13.15
CA ARG A 85 14.42 -1.25 -11.70
C ARG A 85 13.76 -2.37 -10.91
N LYS A 86 14.38 -2.78 -9.81
CA LYS A 86 13.77 -3.74 -8.88
C LYS A 86 12.61 -3.07 -8.13
N LEU A 87 11.39 -3.57 -8.35
CA LEU A 87 10.15 -3.07 -7.77
C LEU A 87 9.52 -4.08 -6.81
N LEU A 88 9.49 -5.36 -7.22
CA LEU A 88 8.91 -6.47 -6.49
C LEU A 88 10.00 -7.28 -5.79
N HIS A 89 9.91 -7.37 -4.47
CA HIS A 89 10.84 -8.06 -3.59
C HIS A 89 10.13 -9.21 -2.89
N LEU A 90 10.46 -10.46 -3.29
CA LEU A 90 9.84 -11.67 -2.76
C LEU A 90 10.80 -12.34 -1.77
N HIS A 91 10.54 -12.16 -0.50
CA HIS A 91 11.34 -12.68 0.63
C HIS A 91 10.45 -13.44 1.63
N GLY A 92 9.24 -13.76 1.24
CA GLY A 92 8.23 -14.41 2.06
C GLY A 92 7.35 -13.44 2.84
N SER A 93 6.22 -13.98 3.30
CA SER A 93 5.32 -13.33 4.25
C SER A 93 4.90 -14.30 5.34
N VAL A 94 4.63 -13.79 6.54
CA VAL A 94 4.13 -14.55 7.68
C VAL A 94 2.81 -13.93 8.13
N THR A 95 1.76 -14.73 8.18
CA THR A 95 0.53 -14.39 8.90
C THR A 95 0.51 -15.17 10.20
N ALA A 96 0.65 -14.47 11.34
CA ALA A 96 0.80 -15.13 12.64
C ALA A 96 -0.30 -14.75 13.62
N GLY A 97 -0.57 -15.66 14.55
CA GLY A 97 -1.56 -15.49 15.59
C GLY A 97 -1.83 -16.77 16.34
N ARG A 98 -2.85 -16.77 17.20
CA ARG A 98 -3.36 -17.99 17.84
C ARG A 98 -4.11 -18.83 16.81
N PRO A 99 -4.10 -20.19 16.94
CA PRO A 99 -4.76 -21.07 15.97
C PRO A 99 -6.28 -20.90 15.86
N ASP A 100 -6.94 -20.29 16.83
CA ASP A 100 -8.37 -19.99 16.82
C ASP A 100 -8.72 -18.63 16.23
N GLU A 101 -7.72 -17.82 15.88
CA GLU A 101 -7.94 -16.51 15.29
C GLU A 101 -8.30 -16.57 13.81
N ARG A 102 -9.19 -15.64 13.41
CA ARG A 102 -9.70 -15.56 12.03
C ARG A 102 -8.58 -15.37 11.01
N ASN A 103 -7.61 -14.51 11.30
CA ASN A 103 -6.54 -14.17 10.36
C ASN A 103 -5.67 -15.40 10.05
N PHE A 104 -5.32 -16.18 11.06
CA PHE A 104 -4.54 -17.38 10.91
C PHE A 104 -5.28 -18.45 10.09
N ASN A 105 -6.52 -18.82 10.52
CA ASN A 105 -7.31 -19.85 9.86
C ASN A 105 -7.79 -19.43 8.46
N GLY A 106 -8.17 -18.15 8.31
CA GLY A 106 -8.58 -17.61 7.01
C GLY A 106 -7.46 -17.66 5.97
N THR A 107 -6.21 -17.36 6.38
CA THR A 107 -5.06 -17.45 5.47
C THR A 107 -4.82 -18.90 5.03
N ILE A 108 -4.93 -19.89 5.92
CA ILE A 108 -4.82 -21.31 5.57
C ILE A 108 -5.92 -21.69 4.58
N GLY A 109 -7.18 -21.33 4.89
CA GLY A 109 -8.32 -21.65 4.02
C GLY A 109 -8.15 -21.14 2.60
N VAL A 110 -7.70 -19.88 2.44
CA VAL A 110 -7.42 -19.30 1.10
C VAL A 110 -6.25 -20.02 0.41
N CYS A 111 -5.20 -20.37 1.16
CA CYS A 111 -4.09 -21.12 0.57
C CYS A 111 -4.52 -22.50 0.06
N GLU A 112 -5.35 -23.23 0.82
CA GLU A 112 -5.89 -24.54 0.44
C GLU A 112 -6.86 -24.44 -0.75
N GLU A 113 -7.75 -23.44 -0.74
CA GLU A 113 -8.75 -23.24 -1.82
C GLU A 113 -8.10 -22.92 -3.17
N HIS A 114 -6.97 -22.18 -3.16
CA HIS A 114 -6.31 -21.71 -4.37
C HIS A 114 -4.97 -22.41 -4.66
N ASP A 115 -4.67 -23.53 -4.02
CA ASP A 115 -3.42 -24.29 -4.19
C ASP A 115 -2.16 -23.40 -4.05
N LEU A 116 -2.20 -22.44 -3.11
CA LEU A 116 -1.06 -21.57 -2.86
C LEU A 116 -0.02 -22.26 -1.95
N PRO A 117 1.29 -22.15 -2.22
CA PRO A 117 2.30 -22.75 -1.36
C PRO A 117 2.34 -22.05 0.01
N PHE A 118 2.29 -22.84 1.08
CA PHE A 118 2.45 -22.34 2.46
C PHE A 118 3.01 -23.41 3.38
N GLU A 119 3.55 -22.97 4.52
CA GLU A 119 4.01 -23.81 5.62
C GLU A 119 3.42 -23.26 6.93
N VAL A 120 2.98 -24.14 7.82
CA VAL A 120 2.57 -23.75 9.17
C VAL A 120 3.71 -24.01 10.13
N LEU A 121 4.23 -22.96 10.75
CA LEU A 121 5.35 -23.00 11.68
C LEU A 121 4.86 -22.68 13.09
N ARG A 122 5.31 -23.46 14.09
CA ARG A 122 5.15 -23.10 15.51
C ARG A 122 6.05 -21.91 15.85
N SER A 123 5.81 -21.25 16.98
CA SER A 123 6.60 -20.09 17.42
C SER A 123 8.11 -20.39 17.52
N ASP A 124 8.48 -21.57 18.04
CA ASP A 124 9.88 -22.02 18.14
C ASP A 124 10.52 -22.28 16.77
N GLU A 125 9.78 -22.87 15.83
CA GLU A 125 10.22 -23.10 14.45
C GLU A 125 10.37 -21.78 13.67
N LEU A 126 9.44 -20.83 13.92
CA LEU A 126 9.49 -19.51 13.30
C LEU A 126 10.73 -18.72 13.76
N SER A 127 10.97 -18.68 15.09
CA SER A 127 12.14 -18.00 15.66
C SER A 127 13.47 -18.66 15.23
N ALA A 128 13.50 -19.99 15.12
CA ALA A 128 14.70 -20.69 14.64
C ALA A 128 15.01 -20.37 13.17
N ARG A 129 13.98 -20.22 12.33
CA ARG A 129 14.14 -19.90 10.90
C ARG A 129 14.35 -18.41 10.64
N PHE A 130 13.67 -17.56 11.39
CA PHE A 130 13.67 -16.11 11.29
C PHE A 130 13.93 -15.48 12.68
N PRO A 131 15.18 -15.28 13.09
CA PRO A 131 15.54 -14.87 14.46
C PRO A 131 14.99 -13.49 14.89
N GLY A 132 14.51 -12.68 13.97
CA GLY A 132 13.83 -11.42 14.28
C GLY A 132 12.42 -11.59 14.88
N TYR A 133 11.88 -12.81 14.93
CA TYR A 133 10.56 -13.10 15.54
C TYR A 133 10.72 -13.81 16.89
N GLN A 134 9.97 -13.36 17.89
CA GLN A 134 9.86 -14.00 19.20
C GLN A 134 8.39 -14.03 19.64
N LEU A 135 7.59 -14.84 18.95
CA LEU A 135 6.18 -14.96 19.28
C LEU A 135 5.96 -15.87 20.49
N PRO A 136 4.92 -15.63 21.32
CA PRO A 136 4.61 -16.43 22.50
C PRO A 136 4.32 -17.90 22.18
N ASP A 137 4.48 -18.76 23.17
CA ASP A 137 4.04 -20.15 23.11
C ASP A 137 2.56 -20.24 22.74
N GLY A 138 2.21 -21.17 21.85
CA GLY A 138 0.85 -21.36 21.34
C GLY A 138 0.52 -20.53 20.11
N PHE A 139 1.35 -19.54 19.73
CA PHE A 139 1.25 -18.89 18.44
C PHE A 139 1.75 -19.80 17.31
N LYS A 140 1.23 -19.59 16.13
CA LYS A 140 1.72 -20.20 14.88
C LYS A 140 1.79 -19.14 13.78
N GLY A 141 2.65 -19.38 12.81
CA GLY A 141 2.76 -18.57 11.60
C GLY A 141 2.45 -19.38 10.36
N VAL A 142 1.67 -18.82 9.45
CA VAL A 142 1.49 -19.27 8.07
C VAL A 142 2.53 -18.56 7.24
N TYR A 143 3.60 -19.27 6.86
CA TYR A 143 4.63 -18.74 5.98
C TYR A 143 4.28 -19.00 4.52
N GLN A 144 4.29 -17.95 3.71
CA GLN A 144 4.12 -18.02 2.25
C GLN A 144 5.40 -17.55 1.56
N PRO A 145 6.08 -18.41 0.76
CA PRO A 145 7.32 -18.04 0.09
C PRO A 145 7.15 -16.96 -0.98
N ASP A 146 5.96 -16.86 -1.58
CA ASP A 146 5.64 -15.90 -2.62
C ASP A 146 5.25 -14.51 -2.10
N GLY A 147 5.22 -14.33 -0.77
CA GLY A 147 4.99 -13.02 -0.16
C GLY A 147 6.22 -12.13 -0.20
N GLY A 148 6.03 -10.85 0.14
CA GLY A 148 7.12 -9.88 0.16
C GLY A 148 6.61 -8.45 0.15
N PHE A 149 7.34 -7.56 -0.51
CA PHE A 149 6.97 -6.15 -0.58
C PHE A 149 7.24 -5.52 -1.95
N LEU A 150 6.55 -4.42 -2.18
CA LEU A 150 6.78 -3.49 -3.28
C LEU A 150 7.53 -2.26 -2.76
N ALA A 151 8.51 -1.75 -3.51
CA ALA A 151 9.12 -0.43 -3.29
C ALA A 151 8.13 0.63 -3.81
N SER A 152 7.18 1.06 -2.95
CA SER A 152 5.95 1.77 -3.36
C SER A 152 6.22 3.04 -4.16
N ASP A 153 7.14 3.89 -3.71
CA ASP A 153 7.46 5.14 -4.40
C ASP A 153 8.11 4.87 -5.77
N ARG A 154 9.00 3.87 -5.83
CA ARG A 154 9.60 3.43 -7.10
C ARG A 154 8.58 2.84 -8.06
N CYS A 155 7.58 2.12 -7.54
CA CYS A 155 6.46 1.59 -8.33
C CYS A 155 5.63 2.71 -8.95
N LEU A 156 5.30 3.73 -8.16
CA LEU A 156 4.56 4.90 -8.64
C LEU A 156 5.35 5.65 -9.72
N VAL A 157 6.62 5.95 -9.45
CA VAL A 157 7.50 6.63 -10.43
C VAL A 157 7.63 5.81 -11.71
N ALA A 158 7.76 4.47 -11.61
CA ALA A 158 7.84 3.60 -12.78
C ALA A 158 6.56 3.64 -13.63
N HIS A 159 5.37 3.65 -13.01
CA HIS A 159 4.12 3.82 -13.73
C HIS A 159 4.06 5.16 -14.47
N VAL A 160 4.40 6.27 -13.80
CA VAL A 160 4.39 7.62 -14.37
C VAL A 160 5.36 7.74 -15.54
N GLU A 161 6.63 7.30 -15.37
CA GLU A 161 7.62 7.29 -16.45
C GLU A 161 7.14 6.51 -17.68
N LYS A 162 6.51 5.35 -17.45
CA LYS A 162 5.98 4.53 -18.55
C LYS A 162 4.71 5.10 -19.16
N ALA A 163 3.88 5.77 -18.39
CA ALA A 163 2.73 6.50 -18.93
C ALA A 163 3.18 7.60 -19.91
N PHE A 164 4.17 8.43 -19.52
CA PHE A 164 4.76 9.43 -20.42
C PHE A 164 5.37 8.81 -21.68
N ASN A 165 6.10 7.70 -21.56
CA ASN A 165 6.70 7.02 -22.71
C ASN A 165 5.64 6.48 -23.69
N ASN A 166 4.43 6.22 -23.21
CA ASN A 166 3.28 5.78 -24.03
C ASN A 166 2.39 6.94 -24.50
N GLY A 167 2.79 8.20 -24.26
CA GLY A 167 2.06 9.39 -24.69
C GLY A 167 0.95 9.85 -23.73
N GLY A 168 0.88 9.29 -22.51
CA GLY A 168 0.01 9.81 -21.46
C GLY A 168 0.50 11.17 -20.95
N GLU A 169 -0.42 12.03 -20.57
CA GLU A 169 -0.17 13.34 -19.99
C GLU A 169 -0.51 13.32 -18.49
N ILE A 170 0.34 13.93 -17.66
CA ILE A 170 0.14 13.97 -16.21
C ILE A 170 0.52 15.35 -15.72
N HIS A 171 -0.40 15.99 -15.01
CA HIS A 171 -0.19 17.27 -14.35
C HIS A 171 -0.13 17.06 -12.84
N ALA A 172 1.00 17.39 -12.23
CA ALA A 172 1.16 17.48 -10.79
C ALA A 172 0.87 18.90 -10.30
N ARG A 173 0.44 19.05 -9.05
CA ARG A 173 0.01 20.30 -8.41
C ARG A 173 -1.18 20.95 -9.12
N GLU A 174 -2.06 20.14 -9.64
CA GLU A 174 -3.29 20.58 -10.30
C GLU A 174 -4.50 20.01 -9.58
N TRP A 175 -5.11 20.80 -8.74
CA TRP A 175 -6.26 20.41 -7.93
C TRP A 175 -7.55 20.48 -8.74
N VAL A 176 -8.30 19.37 -8.79
CA VAL A 176 -9.62 19.30 -9.40
C VAL A 176 -10.66 19.81 -8.40
N ARG A 177 -11.40 20.85 -8.79
CA ARG A 177 -12.46 21.45 -7.97
C ARG A 177 -13.78 20.76 -8.14
N ASP A 178 -14.12 20.39 -9.39
CA ASP A 178 -15.42 19.83 -9.72
C ASP A 178 -15.40 19.03 -11.02
N TRP A 179 -16.41 18.21 -11.22
CA TRP A 179 -16.62 17.47 -12.45
C TRP A 179 -18.10 17.23 -12.72
N ASP A 180 -18.48 17.22 -14.00
CA ASP A 180 -19.85 16.99 -14.46
C ASP A 180 -19.92 15.94 -15.57
N ALA A 181 -20.95 15.09 -15.51
CA ALA A 181 -21.34 14.25 -16.63
C ALA A 181 -22.31 15.03 -17.51
N THR A 182 -21.91 15.30 -18.75
CA THR A 182 -22.69 16.03 -19.74
C THR A 182 -23.24 15.12 -20.83
N SER A 183 -24.08 15.62 -21.69
CA SER A 183 -24.58 14.87 -22.87
C SER A 183 -23.49 14.52 -23.89
N SER A 184 -22.33 15.20 -23.81
CA SER A 184 -21.20 15.04 -24.74
C SER A 184 -19.96 14.37 -24.08
N GLY A 185 -20.08 13.86 -22.89
CA GLY A 185 -18.97 13.25 -22.11
C GLY A 185 -18.81 13.87 -20.73
N ILE A 186 -17.59 13.85 -20.23
CA ILE A 186 -17.22 14.37 -18.90
C ILE A 186 -16.58 15.76 -19.07
N ARG A 187 -16.90 16.68 -18.17
CA ARG A 187 -16.20 17.95 -17.96
C ARG A 187 -15.53 17.94 -16.60
N VAL A 188 -14.25 18.27 -16.54
CA VAL A 188 -13.46 18.38 -15.30
C VAL A 188 -12.95 19.81 -15.20
N GLU A 189 -13.14 20.46 -14.06
CA GLU A 189 -12.67 21.80 -13.75
C GLU A 189 -11.58 21.73 -12.68
N SER A 190 -10.36 22.13 -13.06
CA SER A 190 -9.24 22.30 -12.14
C SER A 190 -9.09 23.76 -11.72
N GLU A 191 -8.06 24.07 -10.92
CA GLU A 191 -7.71 25.45 -10.60
C GLU A 191 -7.26 26.23 -11.82
N ASP A 192 -6.57 25.57 -12.74
CA ASP A 192 -5.86 26.22 -13.82
C ASP A 192 -6.61 26.15 -15.16
N ASP A 193 -7.41 25.08 -15.40
CA ASP A 193 -8.00 24.85 -16.71
C ASP A 193 -9.33 24.02 -16.64
N VAL A 194 -9.95 23.85 -17.80
CA VAL A 194 -11.13 23.03 -18.01
C VAL A 194 -10.83 21.96 -19.06
N TYR A 195 -11.03 20.71 -18.67
CA TYR A 195 -10.80 19.54 -19.52
C TYR A 195 -12.11 18.83 -19.84
N THR A 196 -12.11 18.10 -20.95
CA THR A 196 -13.22 17.22 -21.33
C THR A 196 -12.70 15.82 -21.63
N ALA A 197 -13.52 14.81 -21.40
CA ALA A 197 -13.18 13.42 -21.73
C ALA A 197 -14.42 12.59 -22.05
N ASP A 198 -14.20 11.43 -22.68
CA ASP A 198 -15.24 10.42 -22.83
C ASP A 198 -15.54 9.69 -21.53
N ARG A 199 -14.52 9.51 -20.66
CA ARG A 199 -14.59 8.75 -19.41
C ARG A 199 -13.80 9.41 -18.30
N LEU A 200 -14.23 9.14 -17.05
CA LEU A 200 -13.58 9.60 -15.85
C LEU A 200 -13.24 8.41 -14.94
N VAL A 201 -12.03 8.44 -14.38
CA VAL A 201 -11.61 7.57 -13.28
C VAL A 201 -11.30 8.45 -12.06
N ILE A 202 -11.94 8.20 -10.93
CA ILE A 202 -11.67 8.89 -9.68
C ILE A 202 -10.89 7.94 -8.78
N SER A 203 -9.62 8.25 -8.53
CA SER A 203 -8.68 7.52 -7.68
C SER A 203 -8.00 8.44 -6.66
N ALA A 204 -8.79 9.40 -6.15
CA ALA A 204 -8.37 10.49 -5.28
C ALA A 204 -8.18 10.08 -3.80
N GLY A 205 -8.06 8.76 -3.50
CA GLY A 205 -7.82 8.28 -2.14
C GLY A 205 -8.81 8.86 -1.12
N PRO A 206 -8.33 9.40 0.01
CA PRO A 206 -9.20 9.96 1.05
C PRO A 206 -10.01 11.19 0.60
N TRP A 207 -9.57 11.88 -0.46
CA TRP A 207 -10.29 13.03 -1.05
C TRP A 207 -11.44 12.60 -1.97
N ALA A 208 -11.60 11.31 -2.26
CA ALA A 208 -12.68 10.83 -3.15
C ALA A 208 -14.08 11.18 -2.64
N GLN A 209 -14.26 11.33 -1.32
CA GLN A 209 -15.53 11.74 -0.72
C GLN A 209 -15.93 13.18 -1.07
N GLU A 210 -14.97 14.05 -1.35
CA GLU A 210 -15.22 15.43 -1.76
C GLU A 210 -15.72 15.50 -3.21
N LEU A 211 -15.33 14.51 -4.02
CA LEU A 211 -15.66 14.42 -5.45
C LEU A 211 -16.89 13.54 -5.72
N VAL A 212 -17.25 12.65 -4.80
CA VAL A 212 -18.34 11.68 -4.99
C VAL A 212 -19.22 11.62 -3.74
N GLU A 213 -20.32 12.37 -3.73
CA GLU A 213 -21.23 12.47 -2.57
C GLU A 213 -21.69 11.12 -2.00
N LYS A 214 -21.93 10.13 -2.86
CA LYS A 214 -22.39 8.78 -2.43
C LYS A 214 -21.36 8.02 -1.58
N LEU A 215 -20.08 8.39 -1.66
CA LEU A 215 -19.03 7.75 -0.84
C LEU A 215 -19.01 8.28 0.60
N GLN A 216 -19.54 9.46 0.88
CA GLN A 216 -19.52 10.07 2.20
C GLN A 216 -20.21 9.22 3.27
N ALA A 217 -21.19 8.41 2.89
CA ALA A 217 -21.89 7.53 3.82
C ALA A 217 -21.22 6.16 4.05
N ASN A 218 -20.22 5.78 3.25
CA ASN A 218 -19.71 4.41 3.19
C ASN A 218 -18.19 4.28 3.40
N ALA A 219 -17.48 5.38 3.57
CA ALA A 219 -16.04 5.37 3.79
C ALA A 219 -15.65 6.47 4.78
N THR A 220 -14.98 6.10 5.85
CA THR A 220 -14.46 7.05 6.86
C THR A 220 -12.95 6.91 6.90
N PRO A 221 -12.19 7.96 6.55
CA PRO A 221 -10.74 7.94 6.71
C PRO A 221 -10.34 7.86 8.18
N GLU A 222 -9.34 7.07 8.48
CA GLU A 222 -8.73 6.96 9.80
C GLU A 222 -7.27 7.37 9.74
N ARG A 223 -6.83 8.10 10.78
CA ARG A 223 -5.42 8.44 10.96
C ARG A 223 -4.62 7.19 11.31
N GLN A 224 -3.65 6.85 10.48
CA GLN A 224 -2.74 5.72 10.67
C GLN A 224 -1.33 6.20 11.01
N VAL A 225 -0.55 5.35 11.69
CA VAL A 225 0.83 5.66 12.06
C VAL A 225 1.77 4.51 11.70
N LEU A 226 2.92 4.87 11.17
CA LEU A 226 4.03 3.96 10.85
C LEU A 226 5.27 4.35 11.63
N GLY A 227 5.91 3.36 12.26
CA GLY A 227 7.18 3.53 12.96
C GLY A 227 8.30 2.74 12.29
N TRP A 228 9.53 3.30 12.29
CA TRP A 228 10.77 2.60 11.95
C TRP A 228 11.64 2.50 13.19
N LEU A 229 11.83 1.29 13.66
CA LEU A 229 12.53 0.98 14.90
C LEU A 229 13.87 0.29 14.59
N PRO A 230 15.02 0.87 15.01
CA PRO A 230 16.32 0.30 14.72
C PRO A 230 16.56 -0.93 15.61
N PRO A 231 16.85 -2.10 15.03
CA PRO A 231 17.15 -3.30 15.80
C PRO A 231 18.61 -3.30 16.31
N ASP A 232 18.83 -3.89 17.47
CA ASP A 232 20.18 -4.11 18.02
C ASP A 232 20.98 -5.12 17.18
N GLU A 233 20.26 -6.06 16.54
CA GLU A 233 20.82 -7.06 15.63
C GLU A 233 20.35 -6.85 14.19
N PRO A 234 20.81 -5.81 13.47
CA PRO A 234 20.35 -5.47 12.12
C PRO A 234 20.36 -6.62 11.11
N PRO A 235 21.33 -7.58 11.16
CA PRO A 235 21.33 -8.70 10.23
C PRO A 235 20.11 -9.62 10.31
N ASN A 236 19.36 -9.61 11.41
CA ASN A 236 18.15 -10.41 11.56
C ASN A 236 16.91 -9.76 10.93
N PHE A 237 16.98 -8.47 10.58
CA PHE A 237 15.88 -7.66 10.08
C PHE A 237 16.05 -7.22 8.61
N ILE A 238 16.98 -7.83 7.87
CA ILE A 238 17.14 -7.62 6.43
C ILE A 238 16.09 -8.44 5.65
N PRO A 239 15.75 -8.07 4.40
CA PRO A 239 14.71 -8.75 3.62
C PRO A 239 14.87 -10.26 3.52
N GLU A 240 16.11 -10.77 3.40
CA GLU A 240 16.41 -12.19 3.23
C GLU A 240 16.19 -13.01 4.51
N ARG A 241 16.09 -12.36 5.67
CA ARG A 241 15.99 -13.00 6.99
C ARG A 241 14.79 -12.58 7.81
N PHE A 242 14.02 -11.60 7.34
CA PHE A 242 12.84 -11.07 8.00
C PHE A 242 11.71 -10.93 6.98
N PRO A 243 10.90 -11.98 6.77
CA PRO A 243 9.71 -11.90 5.94
C PRO A 243 8.78 -10.76 6.41
N VAL A 244 8.04 -10.16 5.49
CA VAL A 244 6.97 -9.24 5.88
C VAL A 244 5.92 -9.98 6.71
N PHE A 245 5.24 -9.28 7.61
CA PHE A 245 4.28 -9.92 8.50
C PHE A 245 2.96 -9.19 8.65
N THR A 246 1.95 -9.96 8.98
CA THR A 246 0.73 -9.55 9.67
C THR A 246 0.58 -10.46 10.88
N VAL A 247 0.34 -9.89 12.06
CA VAL A 247 0.22 -10.66 13.31
C VAL A 247 -0.87 -10.07 14.19
N THR A 248 -1.67 -10.91 14.82
CA THR A 248 -2.61 -10.47 15.84
C THR A 248 -1.98 -10.68 17.21
N LEU A 249 -1.75 -9.60 17.94
CA LEU A 249 -1.14 -9.56 19.26
C LEU A 249 -2.17 -9.02 20.24
N ASP A 250 -2.55 -9.82 21.25
CA ASP A 250 -3.58 -9.48 22.24
C ASP A 250 -4.91 -8.97 21.64
N GLY A 251 -5.30 -9.52 20.49
CA GLY A 251 -6.49 -9.13 19.74
C GLY A 251 -6.27 -7.96 18.77
N GLU A 252 -5.09 -7.35 18.78
CA GLU A 252 -4.76 -6.18 17.95
C GLU A 252 -3.94 -6.58 16.72
N PRO A 253 -4.33 -6.17 15.51
CA PRO A 253 -3.63 -6.54 14.30
C PRO A 253 -2.47 -5.58 14.01
N PHE A 254 -1.25 -6.13 13.98
CA PHE A 254 -0.03 -5.44 13.56
C PHE A 254 0.46 -5.96 12.22
N TYR A 255 1.23 -5.13 11.53
CA TYR A 255 1.93 -5.50 10.31
C TYR A 255 3.31 -4.85 10.26
N GLY A 256 4.22 -5.47 9.53
CA GLY A 256 5.55 -4.89 9.40
C GLY A 256 6.38 -5.49 8.28
N LEU A 257 7.50 -4.82 8.05
CA LEU A 257 8.40 -5.08 6.93
C LEU A 257 9.86 -4.99 7.41
N PRO A 258 10.79 -5.69 6.72
CA PRO A 258 12.20 -5.61 7.03
C PRO A 258 12.76 -4.20 6.88
N THR A 259 13.99 -4.01 7.32
CA THR A 259 14.75 -2.77 7.12
C THR A 259 15.02 -2.56 5.62
N VAL A 260 14.41 -1.50 5.05
CA VAL A 260 14.56 -1.11 3.63
C VAL A 260 14.62 0.41 3.55
N GLU A 261 15.69 0.95 2.98
CA GLU A 261 15.93 2.38 2.73
C GLU A 261 15.95 3.28 3.97
N VAL A 262 15.05 3.07 4.94
CA VAL A 262 15.05 3.76 6.23
C VAL A 262 15.68 2.84 7.28
N PRO A 263 16.62 3.33 8.11
CA PRO A 263 17.20 2.53 9.20
C PRO A 263 16.12 2.08 10.19
N GLY A 264 15.98 0.75 10.36
CA GLY A 264 14.95 0.18 11.21
C GLY A 264 13.92 -0.65 10.45
N PHE A 265 13.39 -1.70 11.10
CA PHE A 265 12.25 -2.40 10.53
C PHE A 265 10.99 -1.55 10.71
N LYS A 266 10.11 -1.65 9.73
CA LYS A 266 8.87 -0.88 9.74
C LYS A 266 7.76 -1.66 10.44
N ILE A 267 7.00 -0.99 11.31
CA ILE A 267 5.84 -1.54 11.99
C ILE A 267 4.67 -0.55 11.98
N GLY A 268 3.47 -1.07 11.86
CA GLY A 268 2.21 -0.34 11.99
C GLY A 268 1.16 -1.22 12.67
N ARG A 269 0.16 -0.58 13.26
CA ARG A 269 -1.04 -1.22 13.79
C ARG A 269 -2.22 -0.84 12.92
N HIS A 270 -3.05 -1.81 12.53
CA HIS A 270 -4.31 -1.51 11.85
C HIS A 270 -5.27 -0.79 12.81
N HIS A 271 -6.03 0.17 12.30
CA HIS A 271 -6.93 1.01 13.08
C HIS A 271 -6.20 1.67 14.27
N HIS A 272 -5.07 2.32 13.97
CA HIS A 272 -4.20 2.93 14.96
C HIS A 272 -4.95 3.95 15.82
N LEU A 273 -5.14 3.66 17.12
CA LEU A 273 -5.90 4.46 18.09
C LEU A 273 -7.34 4.82 17.65
N GLU A 274 -7.87 4.18 16.59
CA GLU A 274 -9.25 4.35 16.09
C GLU A 274 -9.66 5.83 15.88
N GLN A 275 -8.73 6.65 15.38
CA GLN A 275 -8.94 8.07 15.18
C GLN A 275 -9.53 8.36 13.80
N GLU A 276 -10.84 8.53 13.74
CA GLU A 276 -11.50 9.04 12.54
C GLU A 276 -11.06 10.48 12.25
N THR A 277 -10.85 10.79 10.97
CA THR A 277 -10.41 12.10 10.53
C THR A 277 -10.88 12.38 9.10
N THR A 278 -10.50 13.52 8.55
CA THR A 278 -10.66 13.86 7.14
C THR A 278 -9.35 14.41 6.61
N PRO A 279 -9.13 14.50 5.29
CA PRO A 279 -7.94 15.15 4.75
C PRO A 279 -7.73 16.57 5.31
N ALA A 280 -8.80 17.31 5.52
CA ALA A 280 -8.75 18.70 6.01
C ALA A 280 -8.43 18.81 7.52
N THR A 281 -8.67 17.75 8.30
CA THR A 281 -8.52 17.76 9.78
C THR A 281 -7.43 16.81 10.26
N LEU A 282 -6.71 16.14 9.37
CA LEU A 282 -5.63 15.25 9.72
C LEU A 282 -4.55 15.96 10.52
N ASP A 283 -4.29 15.46 11.73
CA ASP A 283 -3.08 15.85 12.48
C ASP A 283 -1.88 15.01 12.00
N GLU A 284 -1.07 15.63 11.19
CA GLU A 284 0.13 15.01 10.62
C GLU A 284 1.28 14.88 11.63
N THR A 285 1.16 15.51 12.81
CA THR A 285 2.21 15.52 13.82
C THR A 285 2.18 14.23 14.64
N PRO A 286 3.20 13.36 14.57
CA PRO A 286 3.29 12.19 15.43
C PRO A 286 3.48 12.60 16.90
N ARG A 287 2.86 11.85 17.80
CA ARG A 287 2.88 12.08 19.26
C ARG A 287 3.46 10.86 19.99
N PRO A 288 3.90 11.00 21.25
CA PRO A 288 4.41 9.87 22.04
C PRO A 288 3.38 8.73 22.20
N GLU A 289 2.09 9.06 22.27
CA GLU A 289 1.02 8.05 22.32
C GLU A 289 0.88 7.24 21.04
N ASP A 290 1.29 7.78 19.89
CA ASP A 290 1.32 7.05 18.61
C ASP A 290 2.46 6.03 18.57
N GLU A 291 3.61 6.37 19.13
CA GLU A 291 4.79 5.51 19.15
C GLU A 291 4.61 4.32 20.09
N ARG A 292 4.00 4.54 21.25
CA ARG A 292 3.97 3.60 22.35
C ARG A 292 3.47 2.20 21.96
N PRO A 293 2.28 2.01 21.35
CA PRO A 293 1.79 0.67 21.00
C PRO A 293 2.68 -0.05 19.98
N LEU A 294 3.34 0.70 19.09
CA LEU A 294 4.27 0.13 18.11
C LEU A 294 5.56 -0.33 18.77
N ARG A 295 6.07 0.45 19.71
CA ARG A 295 7.28 0.14 20.48
C ARG A 295 7.05 -1.03 21.43
N ASP A 296 5.95 -1.02 22.19
CA ASP A 296 5.61 -2.09 23.13
C ASP A 296 5.53 -3.45 22.38
N ALA A 297 4.85 -3.49 21.23
CA ALA A 297 4.79 -4.69 20.39
C ALA A 297 6.16 -5.09 19.82
N ALA A 298 6.96 -4.12 19.41
CA ALA A 298 8.29 -4.38 18.87
C ALA A 298 9.24 -4.96 19.91
N GLU A 299 9.27 -4.41 21.12
CA GLU A 299 10.14 -4.86 22.21
C GLU A 299 9.74 -6.26 22.73
N GLU A 300 8.45 -6.56 22.75
CA GLU A 300 7.95 -7.85 23.26
C GLU A 300 8.09 -8.99 22.25
N TYR A 301 7.78 -8.74 20.96
CA TYR A 301 7.61 -9.80 19.95
C TYR A 301 8.70 -9.84 18.87
N PHE A 302 9.52 -8.81 18.79
CA PHE A 302 10.60 -8.71 17.80
C PHE A 302 11.91 -8.30 18.50
N PRO A 303 12.62 -9.25 19.11
CA PRO A 303 13.76 -8.97 19.97
C PRO A 303 14.88 -8.23 19.25
N GLY A 304 15.62 -7.43 19.99
CA GLY A 304 16.69 -6.60 19.45
C GLY A 304 16.19 -5.26 18.88
N ASN A 305 15.07 -4.74 19.39
CA ASN A 305 14.53 -3.42 19.03
C ASN A 305 14.62 -2.44 20.20
N ALA A 306 15.83 -2.06 20.58
CA ALA A 306 16.06 -1.19 21.74
C ALA A 306 16.42 0.27 21.39
N GLY A 307 16.67 0.58 20.12
CA GLY A 307 17.10 1.91 19.70
C GLY A 307 15.97 2.94 19.67
N PRO A 308 16.31 4.26 19.63
CA PRO A 308 15.31 5.32 19.47
C PRO A 308 14.65 5.22 18.09
N THR A 309 13.35 5.54 18.01
CA THR A 309 12.60 5.55 16.75
C THR A 309 13.30 6.44 15.71
N MET A 310 13.60 5.88 14.54
CA MET A 310 14.30 6.58 13.48
C MET A 310 13.35 7.45 12.66
N ARG A 311 12.12 6.99 12.48
CA ARG A 311 11.06 7.72 11.79
C ARG A 311 9.70 7.31 12.36
N LEU A 312 8.84 8.29 12.56
CA LEU A 312 7.43 8.12 12.85
C LEU A 312 6.65 9.00 11.88
N THR A 313 5.67 8.46 11.19
CA THR A 313 4.89 9.20 10.21
C THR A 313 3.42 8.83 10.29
N THR A 314 2.57 9.79 9.96
CA THR A 314 1.12 9.63 9.94
C THR A 314 0.61 9.60 8.51
N CYS A 315 -0.55 9.02 8.30
CA CYS A 315 -1.25 8.99 7.02
C CYS A 315 -2.76 8.74 7.17
N LEU A 316 -3.45 8.79 6.04
CA LEU A 316 -4.83 8.37 5.87
C LEU A 316 -4.92 7.02 5.16
#